data_51bea102a433311fde659eed8a3eab87
#
_entry.id   51bea102a433311fde659eed8a3eab87
#
_cell.length_a   1.000
_cell.length_b   1.000
_cell.length_c   1.000
_cell.angle_alpha   90.00
_cell.angle_beta   90.00
_cell.angle_gamma   90.00
#
_symmetry.space_group_name_H-M   'P 1'
#
loop_
_entity.id
_entity.type
_entity.pdbx_description
1 polymer ?
#
loop_
_entity_poly.entity_id
_entity_poly.type
_entity_poly.pdbx_seq_one_letter_code
_entity_poly.pdbx_strand_id
1 'polypeptide(L)'
;MNIRDMKEGKYARLTEDIHIGAIKLEKDTVFIIEEIDKSHFTVRNQFVGWGILENENAIHFVESDEIEYKSDLDRRYNEFI
;
A
#
# COMPACT_ATOMS: atom_id res chain seq x y z
N MET A 1 -5.64 -3.00 -9.55
CA MET A 1 -6.65 -1.96 -9.79
C MET A 1 -6.09 -0.90 -10.72
N ASN A 2 -6.94 -0.06 -11.26
CA ASN A 2 -6.52 1.06 -12.09
C ASN A 2 -6.34 2.29 -11.20
N ILE A 3 -5.44 3.21 -11.57
CA ILE A 3 -5.21 4.42 -10.76
C ILE A 3 -6.51 5.23 -10.55
N ARG A 4 -7.40 5.24 -11.55
CA ARG A 4 -8.68 5.96 -11.43
C ARG A 4 -9.61 5.37 -10.37
N ASP A 5 -9.38 4.12 -9.97
CA ASP A 5 -10.17 3.43 -8.94
C ASP A 5 -9.60 3.64 -7.54
N MET A 6 -8.41 4.19 -7.44
CA MET A 6 -7.80 4.53 -6.17
C MET A 6 -8.40 5.82 -5.62
N LYS A 7 -8.62 5.85 -4.30
CA LYS A 7 -9.16 7.03 -3.62
C LYS A 7 -8.37 7.31 -2.35
N GLU A 8 -8.04 8.57 -2.15
CA GLU A 8 -7.36 9.01 -0.93
C GLU A 8 -8.18 8.64 0.30
N GLY A 9 -7.52 8.14 1.33
CA GLY A 9 -8.15 7.69 2.56
C GLY A 9 -8.69 6.27 2.52
N LYS A 10 -8.63 5.60 1.37
CA LYS A 10 -9.03 4.21 1.23
C LYS A 10 -7.82 3.30 1.31
N TYR A 11 -8.05 1.99 1.24
CA TYR A 11 -7.03 0.98 1.47
C TYR A 11 -6.78 0.15 0.22
N ALA A 12 -5.54 -0.31 0.07
CA ALA A 12 -5.17 -1.19 -1.03
C ALA A 12 -4.13 -2.19 -0.55
N ARG A 13 -4.21 -3.42 -1.05
CA ARG A 13 -3.28 -4.50 -0.72
C ARG A 13 -2.38 -4.77 -1.92
N LEU A 14 -1.09 -4.86 -1.66
CA LEU A 14 -0.10 -5.15 -2.69
C LEU A 14 -0.18 -6.62 -3.08
N THR A 15 -0.20 -6.91 -4.39
CA THR A 15 -0.32 -8.27 -4.91
C THR A 15 1.00 -8.91 -5.26
N GLU A 16 2.07 -8.11 -5.33
CA GLU A 16 3.41 -8.62 -5.58
C GLU A 16 4.45 -7.66 -5.01
N ASP A 17 5.68 -8.12 -4.84
CA ASP A 17 6.75 -7.27 -4.35
C ASP A 17 7.08 -6.16 -5.35
N ILE A 18 7.29 -4.94 -4.83
CA ILE A 18 7.73 -3.80 -5.63
C ILE A 18 9.02 -3.25 -5.03
N HIS A 19 9.99 -2.96 -5.89
CA HIS A 19 11.24 -2.33 -5.46
C HIS A 19 11.24 -0.86 -5.88
N ILE A 20 11.56 0.03 -4.92
CA ILE A 20 11.72 1.46 -5.16
C ILE A 20 13.11 1.80 -4.67
N GLY A 21 14.07 1.86 -5.61
CA GLY A 21 15.47 2.01 -5.23
C GLY A 21 15.92 0.87 -4.34
N ALA A 22 16.39 1.17 -3.15
CA ALA A 22 16.84 0.17 -2.18
C ALA A 22 15.69 -0.34 -1.28
N ILE A 23 14.49 0.22 -1.43
CA ILE A 23 13.34 -0.12 -0.60
C ILE A 23 12.49 -1.16 -1.31
N LYS A 24 12.06 -2.18 -0.55
CA LYS A 24 11.17 -3.21 -1.04
C LYS A 24 9.83 -3.10 -0.32
N LEU A 25 8.76 -3.00 -1.11
CA LEU A 25 7.40 -3.11 -0.60
C LEU A 25 6.95 -4.54 -0.82
N GLU A 26 6.58 -5.21 0.26
CA GLU A 26 6.30 -6.64 0.19
C GLU A 26 4.86 -6.97 -0.18
N LYS A 27 4.72 -8.05 -0.95
CA LYS A 27 3.44 -8.65 -1.27
C LYS A 27 2.58 -8.84 -0.01
N ASP A 28 1.29 -8.65 -0.16
CA ASP A 28 0.27 -8.81 0.88
C ASP A 28 0.25 -7.73 1.96
N THR A 29 1.12 -6.72 1.86
CA THR A 29 1.03 -5.56 2.74
C THR A 29 -0.18 -4.74 2.37
N VAL A 30 -0.95 -4.33 3.38
CA VAL A 30 -2.11 -3.45 3.20
C VAL A 30 -1.68 -2.03 3.52
N PHE A 31 -1.99 -1.11 2.61
CA PHE A 31 -1.62 0.29 2.74
C PHE A 31 -2.85 1.19 2.77
N ILE A 32 -2.69 2.37 3.37
CA ILE A 32 -3.61 3.47 3.19
C ILE A 32 -3.15 4.25 1.95
N ILE A 33 -4.08 4.57 1.06
CA ILE A 33 -3.80 5.46 -0.06
C ILE A 33 -3.84 6.87 0.50
N GLU A 34 -2.69 7.53 0.57
CA GLU A 34 -2.56 8.80 1.25
C GLU A 34 -2.76 10.00 0.33
N GLU A 35 -2.17 9.95 -0.85
CA GLU A 35 -2.23 11.05 -1.81
C GLU A 35 -2.17 10.52 -3.23
N ILE A 36 -2.93 11.15 -4.12
CA ILE A 36 -2.95 10.82 -5.54
C ILE A 36 -2.66 12.09 -6.32
N ASP A 37 -1.64 12.05 -7.17
CA ASP A 37 -1.22 13.15 -8.02
C ASP A 37 -1.33 12.75 -9.48
N LYS A 38 -0.98 13.65 -10.39
CA LYS A 38 -1.08 13.42 -11.84
C LYS A 38 -0.27 12.22 -12.32
N SER A 39 0.91 12.01 -11.75
CA SER A 39 1.82 10.96 -12.19
C SER A 39 2.17 9.95 -11.10
N HIS A 40 1.89 10.26 -9.85
CA HIS A 40 2.29 9.43 -8.71
C HIS A 40 1.17 9.29 -7.71
N PHE A 41 1.24 8.23 -6.90
CA PHE A 41 0.40 8.09 -5.71
C PHE A 41 1.28 7.65 -4.54
N THR A 42 0.85 8.04 -3.34
CA THR A 42 1.56 7.71 -2.10
C THR A 42 0.74 6.73 -1.29
N VAL A 43 1.40 5.69 -0.83
CA VAL A 43 0.81 4.69 0.06
C VAL A 43 1.57 4.65 1.37
N ARG A 44 0.88 4.33 2.46
CA ARG A 44 1.49 4.29 3.78
C ARG A 44 0.99 3.10 4.59
N ASN A 45 1.91 2.47 5.31
CA ASN A 45 1.60 1.47 6.32
C ASN A 45 2.39 1.83 7.58
N GLN A 46 1.74 1.80 8.72
CA GLN A 46 2.32 2.26 9.99
C GLN A 46 3.64 1.58 10.34
N PHE A 47 3.80 0.30 10.03
CA PHE A 47 5.03 -0.45 10.34
C PHE A 47 6.04 -0.43 9.21
N VAL A 48 5.58 -0.48 7.97
CA VAL A 48 6.45 -0.57 6.79
C VAL A 48 6.96 0.80 6.37
N GLY A 49 6.18 1.85 6.65
CA GLY A 49 6.47 3.19 6.17
C GLY A 49 5.64 3.54 4.94
N TRP A 50 6.14 4.46 4.13
CA TRP A 50 5.41 4.95 2.98
C TRP A 50 6.25 4.84 1.72
N GLY A 51 5.58 4.89 0.59
CA GLY A 51 6.24 4.88 -0.71
C GLY A 51 5.49 5.75 -1.70
N ILE A 52 6.24 6.40 -2.59
CA ILE A 52 5.70 7.17 -3.71
C ILE A 52 5.91 6.31 -4.95
N LEU A 53 4.81 6.01 -5.64
CA LEU A 53 4.82 5.12 -6.80
C LEU A 53 4.28 5.83 -8.02
N GLU A 54 4.84 5.49 -9.19
CA GLU A 54 4.27 5.95 -10.45
C GLU A 54 2.88 5.32 -10.63
N ASN A 55 1.95 6.06 -11.24
CA ASN A 55 0.56 5.64 -11.37
C ASN A 55 0.37 4.30 -12.06
N GLU A 56 1.29 3.90 -12.93
CA GLU A 56 1.23 2.58 -13.57
C GLU A 56 1.31 1.43 -12.58
N ASN A 57 1.91 1.65 -11.41
CA ASN A 57 2.03 0.63 -10.38
C ASN A 57 0.71 0.32 -9.66
N ALA A 58 -0.34 1.08 -9.92
CA ALA A 58 -1.66 0.79 -9.36
C ALA A 58 -2.14 -0.62 -9.73
N ILE A 59 -1.69 -1.14 -10.86
CA ILE A 59 -2.04 -2.49 -11.33
C ILE A 59 -1.60 -3.58 -10.34
N HIS A 60 -0.60 -3.29 -9.52
CA HIS A 60 -0.07 -4.24 -8.53
C HIS A 60 -0.81 -4.22 -7.20
N PHE A 61 -1.93 -3.49 -7.14
CA PHE A 61 -2.74 -3.38 -5.94
C PHE A 61 -4.16 -3.89 -6.21
N VAL A 62 -4.81 -4.36 -5.15
CA VAL A 62 -6.24 -4.65 -5.15
C VAL A 62 -6.90 -3.87 -4.03
N GLU A 63 -8.19 -3.60 -4.20
CA GLU A 63 -8.96 -2.90 -3.19
C GLU A 63 -8.93 -3.66 -1.87
N SER A 64 -8.78 -2.93 -0.78
CA SER A 64 -8.79 -3.48 0.57
C SER A 64 -9.65 -2.60 1.47
N ASP A 65 -9.67 -2.88 2.76
CA ASP A 65 -10.48 -2.16 3.72
C ASP A 65 -9.75 -1.96 5.05
N GLU A 66 -10.38 -1.19 5.94
CA GLU A 66 -9.84 -0.88 7.24
C GLU A 66 -9.63 -2.15 8.09
N ILE A 67 -10.51 -3.13 7.94
CA ILE A 67 -10.43 -4.39 8.69
C ILE A 67 -9.16 -5.14 8.31
N GLU A 68 -8.89 -5.27 7.00
CA GLU A 68 -7.67 -5.90 6.52
C GLU A 68 -6.43 -5.13 6.95
N TYR A 69 -6.50 -3.78 6.90
CA TYR A 69 -5.38 -2.95 7.31
C TYR A 69 -5.04 -3.17 8.78
N LYS A 70 -6.04 -3.14 9.66
CA LYS A 70 -5.83 -3.37 11.10
C LYS A 70 -5.32 -4.77 11.38
N SER A 71 -5.83 -5.76 10.67
CA SER A 71 -5.35 -7.14 10.78
C SER A 71 -3.88 -7.26 10.40
N ASP A 72 -3.46 -6.58 9.33
CA ASP A 72 -2.07 -6.55 8.92
C ASP A 72 -1.18 -5.89 9.98
N LEU A 73 -1.62 -4.79 10.58
CA LEU A 73 -0.90 -4.14 11.66
C LEU A 73 -0.77 -5.04 12.88
N ASP A 74 -1.86 -5.70 13.28
CA ASP A 74 -1.86 -6.60 14.44
C ASP A 74 -0.89 -7.77 14.23
N ARG A 75 -0.87 -8.37 13.05
CA ARG A 75 0.04 -9.45 12.71
C ARG A 75 1.49 -8.98 12.82
N ARG A 76 1.81 -7.81 12.28
CA ARG A 76 3.16 -7.25 12.33
C ARG A 76 3.57 -6.90 13.75
N TYR A 77 2.64 -6.34 14.53
CA TYR A 77 2.89 -6.04 15.93
C TYR A 77 3.23 -7.30 16.73
N ASN A 78 2.48 -8.37 16.53
CA ASN A 78 2.71 -9.64 17.23
C ASN A 78 4.02 -10.30 16.81
N GLU A 79 4.42 -10.17 15.56
CA GLU A 79 5.72 -10.67 15.08
C GLU A 79 6.89 -9.86 15.65
N PHE A 80 6.66 -8.57 15.92
CA PHE A 80 7.69 -7.69 16.41
C PHE A 80 8.05 -7.97 17.88
N ILE A 81 7.08 -8.31 18.69
CA ILE A 81 7.29 -8.62 20.09
C ILE A 81 7.47 -10.12 20.34
#